data_82c9fda6849eb16b3e4a5dc01c30b036
#
_entry.id   82c9fda6849eb16b3e4a5dc01c30b036
#
_cell.length_a   1.000
_cell.length_b   1.000
_cell.length_c   1.000
_cell.angle_alpha   90.00
_cell.angle_beta   90.00
_cell.angle_gamma   90.00
#
_symmetry.space_group_name_H-M   'P 1'
#
loop_
_entity.id
_entity.type
_entity.pdbx_description
1 polymer ?
#
loop_
_entity_poly.entity_id
_entity_poly.type
_entity_poly.pdbx_seq_one_letter_code
_entity_poly.pdbx_strand_id
1 'polypeptide(L)'
;MKKTLKTNHFYLMNSKQIKEEEITSGATKFNNQWITNYQESDMIEVKDNNELSIYVPSTIDVDKINENIDKTIEEVKSKIKEATKDYKTSGAWRTEVGTIVFEEITILSINVNKENFEDKLNDFIIIAEGMKKDLKQEGISIGINNGLMII
;
A
#
# COMPACT_ATOMS: atom_id res chain seq x y z
N MET A 1 22.47 -2.95 12.48
CA MET A 1 22.69 -1.64 11.86
C MET A 1 21.50 -1.33 10.95
N LYS A 2 20.99 -0.13 11.03
CA LYS A 2 19.81 0.29 10.27
C LYS A 2 20.23 0.98 8.97
N LYS A 3 19.55 0.65 7.89
CA LYS A 3 19.71 1.31 6.61
C LYS A 3 18.52 2.24 6.37
N THR A 4 18.78 3.43 5.86
CA THR A 4 17.75 4.40 5.57
C THR A 4 17.64 4.58 4.06
N LEU A 5 16.43 4.44 3.53
CA LEU A 5 16.12 4.77 2.15
C LEU A 5 15.66 6.20 2.06
N LYS A 6 16.16 6.93 1.07
CA LYS A 6 15.80 8.33 0.85
C LYS A 6 15.15 8.49 -0.51
N THR A 7 13.92 9.01 -0.51
CA THR A 7 13.16 9.29 -1.73
C THR A 7 12.02 10.25 -1.41
N ASN A 8 11.58 11.02 -2.39
CA ASN A 8 10.43 11.91 -2.24
C ASN A 8 9.07 11.22 -2.48
N HIS A 9 9.07 9.88 -2.56
CA HIS A 9 7.84 9.09 -2.72
C HIS A 9 7.36 8.44 -1.41
N PHE A 10 8.11 8.58 -0.31
CA PHE A 10 7.80 7.92 0.95
C PHE A 10 7.02 8.79 1.91
N TYR A 11 6.11 8.14 2.65
CA TYR A 11 5.30 8.77 3.68
C TYR A 11 5.38 7.95 4.96
N LEU A 12 5.59 8.63 6.09
CA LEU A 12 5.47 7.98 7.39
C LEU A 12 4.01 7.98 7.80
N MET A 13 3.50 6.80 8.12
CA MET A 13 2.15 6.67 8.64
C MET A 13 2.19 6.79 10.16
N ASN A 14 1.71 7.91 10.68
CA ASN A 14 1.48 8.05 12.10
C ASN A 14 0.22 7.28 12.47
N SER A 15 0.29 6.50 13.54
CA SER A 15 -0.85 5.70 14.02
C SER A 15 -1.92 6.57 14.66
N LYS A 16 -2.30 7.65 13.99
CA LYS A 16 -3.30 8.57 14.51
C LYS A 16 -4.68 8.12 14.07
N GLN A 17 -5.52 7.82 15.06
CA GLN A 17 -6.92 7.56 14.80
C GLN A 17 -7.62 8.83 14.39
N ILE A 18 -8.42 8.74 13.34
CA ILE A 18 -9.27 9.84 12.88
C ILE A 18 -10.69 9.38 12.68
N LYS A 19 -11.60 10.33 12.65
CA LYS A 19 -12.98 10.07 12.26
C LYS A 19 -13.09 10.05 10.74
N GLU A 20 -14.11 9.34 10.26
CA GLU A 20 -14.35 9.19 8.81
C GLU A 20 -14.43 10.54 8.10
N GLU A 21 -15.12 11.52 8.70
CA GLU A 21 -15.27 12.86 8.14
C GLU A 21 -13.97 13.67 8.09
N GLU A 22 -12.93 13.23 8.81
CA GLU A 22 -11.62 13.88 8.83
C GLU A 22 -10.67 13.37 7.73
N ILE A 23 -11.10 12.39 6.94
CA ILE A 23 -10.26 11.84 5.86
C ILE A 23 -10.11 12.89 4.77
N THR A 24 -8.87 13.33 4.54
CA THR A 24 -8.56 14.35 3.55
C THR A 24 -7.87 13.80 2.31
N SER A 25 -7.06 12.77 2.46
CA SER A 25 -6.37 12.12 1.34
C SER A 25 -6.72 10.64 1.31
N GLY A 26 -5.98 9.81 2.01
CA GLY A 26 -6.23 8.39 2.08
C GLY A 26 -6.21 7.89 3.52
N ALA A 27 -6.93 6.83 3.78
CA ALA A 27 -6.94 6.17 5.08
C ALA A 27 -7.13 4.68 4.90
N THR A 28 -6.61 3.92 5.84
CA THR A 28 -6.79 2.47 5.90
C THR A 28 -7.37 2.10 7.25
N LYS A 29 -8.31 1.17 7.27
CA LYS A 29 -8.98 0.77 8.49
C LYS A 29 -8.25 -0.39 9.16
N PHE A 30 -7.88 -0.21 10.41
CA PHE A 30 -7.28 -1.26 11.24
C PHE A 30 -8.02 -1.31 12.58
N ASN A 31 -8.40 -2.52 13.02
CA ASN A 31 -9.13 -2.73 14.29
C ASN A 31 -10.34 -1.81 14.43
N ASN A 32 -11.13 -1.68 13.37
CA ASN A 32 -12.31 -0.81 13.29
C ASN A 32 -12.03 0.68 13.44
N GLN A 33 -10.79 1.10 13.26
CA GLN A 33 -10.39 2.50 13.33
C GLN A 33 -9.77 2.95 12.01
N TRP A 34 -10.14 4.14 11.56
CA TRP A 34 -9.50 4.76 10.42
C TRP A 34 -8.16 5.33 10.86
N ILE A 35 -7.11 4.88 10.19
CA ILE A 35 -5.74 5.35 10.43
C ILE A 35 -5.32 6.13 9.21
N THR A 36 -5.02 7.39 9.42
CA THR A 36 -4.48 8.25 8.39
C THR A 36 -3.39 9.12 8.99
N ASN A 37 -3.02 10.09 8.26
CA ASN A 37 -2.02 11.05 8.60
C ASN A 37 -0.68 10.64 8.00
N TYR A 38 -0.66 10.66 6.69
CA TYR A 38 0.59 10.48 5.97
C TYR A 38 1.38 11.76 6.12
N GLN A 39 2.48 11.63 6.80
CA GLN A 39 3.46 12.69 6.84
C GLN A 39 4.49 12.40 5.77
N GLU A 40 4.59 13.27 4.79
CA GLU A 40 5.58 13.10 3.74
C GLU A 40 6.97 13.02 4.35
N SER A 41 7.73 12.01 3.93
CA SER A 41 9.09 11.80 4.39
C SER A 41 9.93 11.23 3.25
N ASP A 42 11.13 11.72 3.12
CA ASP A 42 12.10 11.20 2.15
C ASP A 42 12.96 10.07 2.74
N MET A 43 12.64 9.61 3.94
CA MET A 43 13.44 8.59 4.63
C MET A 43 12.57 7.52 5.26
N ILE A 44 12.89 6.27 4.97
CA ILE A 44 12.32 5.10 5.63
C ILE A 44 13.46 4.26 6.19
N GLU A 45 13.29 3.83 7.43
CA GLU A 45 14.28 3.00 8.09
C GLU A 45 14.18 1.55 7.63
N VAL A 46 15.29 0.99 7.17
CA VAL A 46 15.42 -0.43 6.83
C VAL A 46 16.09 -1.15 7.98
N LYS A 47 15.42 -2.20 8.47
CA LYS A 47 15.84 -3.00 9.62
C LYS A 47 16.51 -4.29 9.14
N ASP A 48 17.03 -5.09 10.09
CA ASP A 48 17.59 -6.40 9.78
C ASP A 48 16.52 -7.34 9.22
N ASN A 49 15.29 -7.23 9.71
CA ASN A 49 14.12 -7.93 9.21
C ASN A 49 13.01 -6.90 8.93
N ASN A 50 12.47 -6.92 7.73
CA ASN A 50 11.51 -5.92 7.27
C ASN A 50 10.21 -6.57 6.83
N GLU A 51 9.10 -5.87 7.04
CA GLU A 51 7.84 -6.21 6.43
C GLU A 51 7.66 -5.37 5.18
N LEU A 52 7.44 -6.04 4.05
CA LEU A 52 7.20 -5.41 2.76
C LEU A 52 5.84 -5.84 2.26
N SER A 53 4.97 -4.89 1.98
CA SER A 53 3.58 -5.14 1.63
C SER A 53 3.19 -4.39 0.36
N ILE A 54 2.28 -4.97 -0.40
CA ILE A 54 1.64 -4.29 -1.52
C ILE A 54 0.13 -4.29 -1.29
N TYR A 55 -0.50 -3.15 -1.55
CA TYR A 55 -1.92 -2.94 -1.34
C TYR A 55 -2.65 -3.11 -2.66
N VAL A 56 -3.48 -4.14 -2.75
CA VAL A 56 -4.24 -4.45 -3.96
C VAL A 56 -5.64 -3.85 -3.83
N PRO A 57 -5.98 -2.85 -4.65
CA PRO A 57 -7.31 -2.27 -4.61
C PRO A 57 -8.35 -3.22 -5.22
N SER A 58 -9.59 -3.07 -4.81
CA SER A 58 -10.71 -3.83 -5.35
C SER A 58 -11.46 -3.10 -6.46
N THR A 59 -10.93 -1.98 -6.93
CA THR A 59 -11.55 -1.14 -7.94
C THR A 59 -10.73 -1.08 -9.22
N ILE A 60 -11.40 -0.71 -10.30
CA ILE A 60 -10.80 -0.39 -11.59
C ILE A 60 -11.29 1.00 -11.97
N ASP A 61 -10.41 1.81 -12.58
CA ASP A 61 -10.76 3.14 -13.06
C ASP A 61 -11.40 3.97 -11.94
N VAL A 62 -10.71 4.01 -10.82
CA VAL A 62 -10.98 4.79 -9.62
C VAL A 62 -12.12 4.23 -8.76
N ASP A 63 -13.33 4.06 -9.29
CA ASP A 63 -14.51 3.74 -8.49
C ASP A 63 -15.32 2.52 -8.95
N LYS A 64 -14.89 1.87 -10.00
CA LYS A 64 -15.60 0.69 -10.52
C LYS A 64 -15.11 -0.57 -9.83
N ILE A 65 -16.04 -1.43 -9.45
CA ILE A 65 -15.71 -2.70 -8.80
C ILE A 65 -14.94 -3.60 -9.80
N ASN A 66 -13.83 -4.17 -9.35
CA ASN A 66 -13.11 -5.18 -10.10
C ASN A 66 -13.76 -6.54 -9.87
N GLU A 67 -14.58 -6.98 -10.83
CA GLU A 67 -15.25 -8.29 -10.74
C GLU A 67 -14.27 -9.47 -10.81
N ASN A 68 -13.04 -9.23 -11.25
CA ASN A 68 -11.98 -10.24 -11.35
C ASN A 68 -10.92 -10.06 -10.27
N ILE A 69 -11.31 -9.59 -9.08
CA ILE A 69 -10.36 -9.29 -8.00
C ILE A 69 -9.52 -10.50 -7.58
N ASP A 70 -10.12 -11.68 -7.52
CA ASP A 70 -9.39 -12.89 -7.14
C ASP A 70 -8.29 -13.22 -8.16
N LYS A 71 -8.58 -13.03 -9.44
CA LYS A 71 -7.59 -13.22 -10.50
C LYS A 71 -6.46 -12.19 -10.39
N THR A 72 -6.80 -10.94 -10.11
CA THR A 72 -5.81 -9.87 -9.90
C THR A 72 -4.87 -10.23 -8.74
N ILE A 73 -5.43 -10.68 -7.61
CA ILE A 73 -4.64 -11.08 -6.44
C ILE A 73 -3.71 -12.24 -6.78
N GLU A 74 -4.21 -13.27 -7.47
CA GLU A 74 -3.38 -14.40 -7.88
C GLU A 74 -2.27 -14.00 -8.85
N GLU A 75 -2.53 -13.09 -9.77
CA GLU A 75 -1.50 -12.56 -10.67
C GLU A 75 -0.40 -11.82 -9.91
N VAL A 76 -0.79 -11.00 -8.92
CA VAL A 76 0.18 -10.29 -8.08
C VAL A 76 1.01 -11.27 -7.27
N LYS A 77 0.38 -12.26 -6.64
CA LYS A 77 1.08 -13.31 -5.89
C LYS A 77 2.09 -14.05 -6.76
N SER A 78 1.72 -14.36 -8.00
CA SER A 78 2.62 -15.06 -8.91
C SER A 78 3.87 -14.24 -9.26
N LYS A 79 3.73 -12.92 -9.30
CA LYS A 79 4.85 -12.00 -9.55
C LYS A 79 5.75 -11.82 -8.32
N ILE A 80 5.18 -11.92 -7.12
CA ILE A 80 5.95 -11.85 -5.86
C ILE A 80 6.85 -13.07 -5.71
N LYS A 81 6.41 -14.24 -6.17
CA LYS A 81 7.18 -15.51 -6.19
C LYS A 81 7.56 -16.05 -4.82
N GLU A 82 6.85 -15.67 -3.77
CA GLU A 82 6.99 -16.28 -2.46
C GLU A 82 5.68 -16.20 -1.70
N ALA A 83 5.55 -17.00 -0.66
CA ALA A 83 4.33 -17.03 0.14
C ALA A 83 4.08 -15.71 0.82
N THR A 84 2.86 -15.23 0.74
CA THR A 84 2.45 -13.98 1.36
C THR A 84 1.54 -14.23 2.55
N LYS A 85 1.56 -13.29 3.50
CA LYS A 85 0.51 -13.10 4.46
C LYS A 85 -0.54 -12.20 3.84
N ASP A 86 -1.79 -12.63 3.85
CA ASP A 86 -2.88 -11.93 3.20
C ASP A 86 -3.78 -11.31 4.25
N TYR A 87 -4.03 -10.01 4.14
CA TYR A 87 -4.93 -9.28 5.01
C TYR A 87 -6.00 -8.59 4.17
N LYS A 88 -7.21 -8.56 4.67
CA LYS A 88 -8.26 -7.74 4.06
C LYS A 88 -8.63 -6.61 5.00
N THR A 89 -8.74 -5.42 4.46
CA THR A 89 -9.12 -4.24 5.20
C THR A 89 -9.92 -3.30 4.31
N SER A 90 -10.34 -2.19 4.85
CA SER A 90 -11.02 -1.14 4.09
C SER A 90 -10.09 0.02 3.83
N GLY A 91 -10.11 0.52 2.62
CA GLY A 91 -9.46 1.75 2.25
C GLY A 91 -10.50 2.84 2.01
N ALA A 92 -10.09 4.07 2.21
CA ALA A 92 -10.92 5.23 1.90
C ALA A 92 -10.03 6.35 1.40
N TRP A 93 -10.54 7.12 0.48
CA TRP A 93 -9.84 8.30 -0.02
C TRP A 93 -10.85 9.34 -0.50
N ARG A 94 -10.41 10.59 -0.47
CA ARG A 94 -11.25 11.70 -0.88
C ARG A 94 -10.90 12.11 -2.31
N THR A 95 -11.92 12.17 -3.16
CA THR A 95 -11.77 12.60 -4.54
C THR A 95 -11.56 14.12 -4.62
N GLU A 96 -11.17 14.60 -5.79
CA GLU A 96 -11.02 16.04 -6.04
C GLU A 96 -12.30 16.83 -5.82
N VAL A 97 -13.46 16.19 -6.02
CA VAL A 97 -14.77 16.81 -5.80
C VAL A 97 -15.25 16.69 -4.35
N GLY A 98 -14.42 16.16 -3.47
CA GLY A 98 -14.72 16.08 -2.03
C GLY A 98 -15.51 14.86 -1.58
N THR A 99 -15.82 13.94 -2.49
CA THR A 99 -16.52 12.69 -2.15
C THR A 99 -15.55 11.68 -1.56
N ILE A 100 -15.96 10.95 -0.52
CA ILE A 100 -15.17 9.85 0.03
C ILE A 100 -15.54 8.56 -0.68
N VAL A 101 -14.54 7.86 -1.21
CA VAL A 101 -14.70 6.55 -1.83
C VAL A 101 -14.15 5.51 -0.87
N PHE A 102 -14.94 4.47 -0.62
CA PHE A 102 -14.55 3.33 0.22
C PHE A 102 -14.34 2.12 -0.66
N GLU A 103 -13.34 1.33 -0.34
CA GLU A 103 -13.08 0.09 -1.07
C GLU A 103 -12.46 -0.96 -0.15
N GLU A 104 -12.61 -2.22 -0.54
CA GLU A 104 -11.88 -3.31 0.10
C GLU A 104 -10.44 -3.30 -0.42
N ILE A 105 -9.50 -3.46 0.49
CA ILE A 105 -8.07 -3.56 0.15
C ILE A 105 -7.58 -4.93 0.58
N THR A 106 -6.85 -5.59 -0.28
CA THR A 106 -6.11 -6.80 0.07
C THR A 106 -4.63 -6.45 0.20
N ILE A 107 -4.07 -6.69 1.35
CA ILE A 107 -2.65 -6.44 1.62
C ILE A 107 -1.91 -7.77 1.53
N LEU A 108 -0.92 -7.83 0.65
CA LEU A 108 -0.04 -8.99 0.47
C LEU A 108 1.31 -8.65 1.06
N SER A 109 1.73 -9.37 2.08
CA SER A 109 2.90 -9.03 2.88
C SER A 109 3.92 -10.17 2.91
N ILE A 110 5.19 -9.81 2.84
CA ILE A 110 6.31 -10.74 3.03
C ILE A 110 7.29 -10.17 4.03
N ASN A 111 8.11 -11.04 4.62
CA ASN A 111 9.24 -10.62 5.44
C ASN A 111 10.51 -10.74 4.61
N VAL A 112 11.31 -9.69 4.64
CA VAL A 112 12.55 -9.61 3.85
C VAL A 112 13.70 -9.18 4.74
N ASN A 113 14.79 -9.93 4.69
CA ASN A 113 16.01 -9.53 5.40
C ASN A 113 16.66 -8.33 4.69
N LYS A 114 17.56 -7.68 5.40
CA LYS A 114 18.22 -6.47 4.92
C LYS A 114 18.98 -6.70 3.60
N GLU A 115 19.61 -7.85 3.46
CA GLU A 115 20.44 -8.17 2.29
C GLU A 115 19.64 -8.23 0.99
N ASN A 116 18.39 -8.69 1.07
CA ASN A 116 17.52 -8.85 -0.09
C ASN A 116 16.52 -7.72 -0.25
N PHE A 117 16.53 -6.75 0.65
CA PHE A 117 15.47 -5.75 0.72
C PHE A 117 15.35 -4.89 -0.54
N GLU A 118 16.47 -4.37 -1.04
CA GLU A 118 16.44 -3.47 -2.21
C GLU A 118 15.93 -4.19 -3.46
N ASP A 119 16.36 -5.43 -3.66
CA ASP A 119 15.92 -6.22 -4.81
C ASP A 119 14.42 -6.52 -4.74
N LYS A 120 13.93 -6.90 -3.56
CA LYS A 120 12.51 -7.16 -3.37
C LYS A 120 11.67 -5.89 -3.46
N LEU A 121 12.16 -4.78 -2.95
CA LEU A 121 11.48 -3.49 -3.10
C LEU A 121 11.35 -3.12 -4.58
N ASN A 122 12.40 -3.30 -5.36
CA ASN A 122 12.35 -3.02 -6.79
C ASN A 122 11.33 -3.91 -7.49
N ASP A 123 11.24 -5.19 -7.13
CA ASP A 123 10.21 -6.08 -7.67
C ASP A 123 8.81 -5.57 -7.33
N PHE A 124 8.58 -5.15 -6.09
CA PHE A 124 7.29 -4.62 -5.65
C PHE A 124 6.93 -3.32 -6.38
N ILE A 125 7.91 -2.45 -6.63
CA ILE A 125 7.69 -1.21 -7.39
C ILE A 125 7.25 -1.54 -8.82
N ILE A 126 7.90 -2.49 -9.47
CA ILE A 126 7.54 -2.91 -10.83
C ILE A 126 6.11 -3.48 -10.85
N ILE A 127 5.79 -4.33 -9.89
CA ILE A 127 4.44 -4.91 -9.75
C ILE A 127 3.40 -3.79 -9.53
N ALA A 128 3.72 -2.85 -8.66
CA ALA A 128 2.81 -1.73 -8.36
C ALA A 128 2.58 -0.83 -9.57
N GLU A 129 3.62 -0.52 -10.34
CA GLU A 129 3.51 0.28 -11.56
C GLU A 129 2.64 -0.43 -12.59
N GLY A 130 2.82 -1.73 -12.77
CA GLY A 130 1.98 -2.53 -13.66
C GLY A 130 0.52 -2.56 -13.22
N MET A 131 0.29 -2.77 -11.93
CA MET A 131 -1.06 -2.78 -11.37
C MET A 131 -1.75 -1.42 -11.50
N LYS A 132 -1.03 -0.34 -11.22
CA LYS A 132 -1.54 1.03 -11.36
C LYS A 132 -2.05 1.28 -12.78
N LYS A 133 -1.28 0.85 -13.77
CA LYS A 133 -1.64 1.00 -15.17
C LYS A 133 -2.83 0.11 -15.55
N ASP A 134 -2.78 -1.17 -15.19
CA ASP A 134 -3.79 -2.14 -15.59
C ASP A 134 -5.15 -1.86 -14.95
N LEU A 135 -5.16 -1.40 -13.70
CA LEU A 135 -6.38 -1.08 -12.97
C LEU A 135 -6.76 0.40 -13.06
N LYS A 136 -5.99 1.20 -13.78
CA LYS A 136 -6.22 2.65 -13.92
C LYS A 136 -6.41 3.33 -12.58
N GLN A 137 -5.46 3.13 -11.69
CA GLN A 137 -5.45 3.72 -10.35
C GLN A 137 -4.62 5.01 -10.34
N GLU A 138 -4.95 5.92 -9.44
CA GLU A 138 -4.15 7.14 -9.23
C GLU A 138 -2.85 6.84 -8.48
N GLY A 139 -2.85 5.81 -7.68
CA GLY A 139 -1.67 5.37 -6.95
C GLY A 139 -1.85 3.97 -6.38
N ILE A 140 -0.72 3.30 -6.16
CA ILE A 140 -0.66 2.00 -5.48
C ILE A 140 0.27 2.15 -4.29
N SER A 141 -0.18 1.70 -3.13
CA SER A 141 0.61 1.80 -1.90
C SER A 141 1.48 0.57 -1.70
N ILE A 142 2.73 0.81 -1.31
CA ILE A 142 3.66 -0.21 -0.85
C ILE A 142 3.99 0.10 0.61
N GLY A 143 3.78 -0.85 1.50
CA GLY A 143 4.13 -0.72 2.90
C GLY A 143 5.57 -1.18 3.14
N ILE A 144 6.32 -0.40 3.89
CA ILE A 144 7.68 -0.73 4.31
C ILE A 144 7.76 -0.47 5.81
N ASN A 145 7.70 -1.53 6.59
CA ASN A 145 7.63 -1.41 8.04
C ASN A 145 6.48 -0.46 8.44
N ASN A 146 6.77 0.68 9.02
CA ASN A 146 5.76 1.67 9.42
C ASN A 146 5.57 2.81 8.40
N GLY A 147 6.21 2.70 7.25
CA GLY A 147 6.12 3.71 6.22
C GLY A 147 5.30 3.27 5.02
N LEU A 148 4.87 4.22 4.24
CA LEU A 148 4.18 3.98 2.97
C LEU A 148 4.90 4.67 1.84
N MET A 149 5.07 3.93 0.75
CA MET A 149 5.49 4.47 -0.54
C MET A 149 4.28 4.43 -1.46
N ILE A 150 4.00 5.52 -2.12
CA ILE A 150 2.90 5.58 -3.11
C ILE A 150 3.51 5.72 -4.49
N ILE A 151 3.20 4.77 -5.35
CA ILE A 151 3.68 4.72 -6.73
C ILE A 151 2.67 5.38 -7.67
#